data_881047da47cbca7f9253e759322355ba
#
_entry.id   881047da47cbca7f9253e759322355ba
#
_cell.length_a   1.000
_cell.length_b   1.000
_cell.length_c   1.000
_cell.angle_alpha   90.00
_cell.angle_beta   90.00
_cell.angle_gamma   90.00
#
_symmetry.space_group_name_H-M   'P 1'
#
loop_
_entity.id
_entity.type
_entity.pdbx_description
1 polymer ?
#
loop_
_entity_poly.entity_id
_entity_poly.type
_entity_poly.pdbx_seq_one_letter_code
_entity_poly.pdbx_strand_id
1 'polypeptide(L)'
;MAATHAIVRGCITFKMRLILTLFAILAAAGLAAVLLRPKAAQAALLAVGDQAPNFSTQAIEGNQTIPVHLIDLRGRRVVLYFYPKDNTPGCSKEACAFRDGYAKLQNWRITLFGCSIDNGDAHRNFIKKYRLPFPLLLDPDKKIAKAYGADNGIPILGLDKRITYVIGEDGRIVAVYPQVDPATHADQIIHDLGADKPHPAATPSMMPPESTPAESTEPGDHGVE
;
A
#
# COMPACT_ATOMS: atom_id res chain seq x y z
N MET A 1 26.06 -30.49 -71.12
CA MET A 1 25.22 -30.67 -69.88
C MET A 1 25.84 -30.18 -68.56
N ALA A 2 27.14 -29.82 -68.51
CA ALA A 2 27.77 -29.36 -67.23
C ALA A 2 27.53 -27.90 -66.85
N ALA A 3 27.23 -27.01 -67.78
CA ALA A 3 27.05 -25.57 -67.54
C ALA A 3 25.72 -25.21 -66.79
N THR A 4 24.68 -26.01 -67.03
CA THR A 4 23.32 -25.73 -66.41
C THR A 4 23.30 -26.10 -64.96
N HIS A 5 24.07 -27.05 -64.47
CA HIS A 5 24.16 -27.45 -63.08
C HIS A 5 24.88 -26.39 -62.16
N ALA A 6 25.86 -25.68 -62.76
CA ALA A 6 26.60 -24.66 -61.99
C ALA A 6 25.76 -23.40 -61.72
N ILE A 7 24.89 -22.97 -62.62
CA ILE A 7 24.02 -21.79 -62.50
C ILE A 7 22.95 -22.06 -61.48
N VAL A 8 22.34 -23.24 -61.43
CA VAL A 8 21.30 -23.59 -60.45
C VAL A 8 21.85 -23.65 -59.04
N ARG A 9 23.06 -24.20 -58.84
CA ARG A 9 23.73 -24.24 -57.53
C ARG A 9 24.08 -22.83 -57.02
N GLY A 10 24.54 -21.93 -57.87
CA GLY A 10 24.84 -20.55 -57.53
C GLY A 10 23.60 -19.75 -57.10
N CYS A 11 22.48 -19.99 -57.76
CA CYS A 11 21.22 -19.29 -57.42
C CYS A 11 20.62 -19.77 -56.09
N ILE A 12 20.73 -21.07 -55.77
CA ILE A 12 20.24 -21.65 -54.50
C ILE A 12 21.09 -21.16 -53.32
N THR A 13 22.41 -21.11 -53.47
CA THR A 13 23.32 -20.63 -52.42
C THR A 13 23.16 -19.13 -52.17
N PHE A 14 22.91 -18.34 -53.20
CA PHE A 14 22.64 -16.90 -53.07
C PHE A 14 21.34 -16.63 -52.33
N LYS A 15 20.23 -17.30 -52.69
CA LYS A 15 18.95 -17.19 -52.01
C LYS A 15 19.04 -17.63 -50.53
N MET A 16 19.75 -18.70 -50.25
CA MET A 16 19.93 -19.20 -48.88
C MET A 16 20.76 -18.25 -48.02
N ARG A 17 21.81 -17.63 -48.59
CA ARG A 17 22.60 -16.59 -47.90
C ARG A 17 21.77 -15.35 -47.61
N LEU A 18 20.91 -14.91 -48.53
CA LEU A 18 20.02 -13.74 -48.33
C LEU A 18 18.99 -14.02 -47.23
N ILE A 19 18.42 -15.22 -47.17
CA ILE A 19 17.49 -15.61 -46.12
C ILE A 19 18.16 -15.63 -44.74
N LEU A 20 19.38 -16.20 -44.67
CA LEU A 20 20.13 -16.25 -43.42
C LEU A 20 20.53 -14.87 -42.91
N THR A 21 20.91 -13.95 -43.84
CA THR A 21 21.25 -12.59 -43.45
C THR A 21 20.03 -11.80 -42.98
N LEU A 22 18.86 -11.96 -43.61
CA LEU A 22 17.61 -11.37 -43.17
C LEU A 22 17.17 -11.88 -41.77
N PHE A 23 17.34 -13.20 -41.55
CA PHE A 23 17.04 -13.79 -40.25
C PHE A 23 17.97 -13.26 -39.14
N ALA A 24 19.27 -13.11 -39.44
CA ALA A 24 20.25 -12.55 -38.52
C ALA A 24 19.94 -11.07 -38.17
N ILE A 25 19.52 -10.26 -39.15
CA ILE A 25 19.13 -8.85 -38.95
C ILE A 25 17.87 -8.77 -38.10
N LEU A 26 16.86 -9.60 -38.39
CA LEU A 26 15.61 -9.62 -37.58
C LEU A 26 15.87 -10.08 -36.14
N ALA A 27 16.74 -11.09 -35.97
CA ALA A 27 17.12 -11.55 -34.63
C ALA A 27 17.90 -10.46 -33.87
N ALA A 28 18.81 -9.77 -34.52
CA ALA A 28 19.57 -8.64 -33.93
C ALA A 28 18.66 -7.45 -33.60
N ALA A 29 17.71 -7.12 -34.48
CA ALA A 29 16.73 -6.08 -34.23
C ALA A 29 15.78 -6.43 -33.05
N GLY A 30 15.34 -7.68 -32.98
CA GLY A 30 14.56 -8.20 -31.86
C GLY A 30 15.31 -8.14 -30.52
N LEU A 31 16.59 -8.55 -30.54
CA LEU A 31 17.45 -8.47 -29.36
C LEU A 31 17.70 -7.01 -28.94
N ALA A 32 17.97 -6.12 -29.89
CA ALA A 32 18.14 -4.68 -29.63
C ALA A 32 16.86 -4.06 -29.04
N ALA A 33 15.68 -4.42 -29.55
CA ALA A 33 14.40 -3.96 -29.03
C ALA A 33 14.14 -4.46 -27.59
N VAL A 34 14.63 -5.63 -27.23
CA VAL A 34 14.55 -6.15 -25.85
C VAL A 34 15.54 -5.43 -24.93
N LEU A 35 16.77 -5.17 -25.41
CA LEU A 35 17.81 -4.51 -24.63
C LEU A 35 17.55 -2.99 -24.47
N LEU A 36 16.87 -2.36 -25.45
CA LEU A 36 16.51 -0.95 -25.44
C LEU A 36 15.14 -0.69 -24.78
N ARG A 37 14.46 -1.71 -24.25
CA ARG A 37 13.25 -1.45 -23.45
C ARG A 37 13.64 -0.54 -22.31
N PRO A 38 13.02 0.67 -22.20
CA PRO A 38 13.26 1.50 -21.05
C PRO A 38 12.92 0.66 -19.81
N LYS A 39 13.89 0.49 -18.93
CA LYS A 39 13.65 -0.11 -17.60
C LYS A 39 12.50 0.70 -17.03
N ALA A 40 11.34 0.06 -16.88
CA ALA A 40 10.17 0.75 -16.30
C ALA A 40 10.68 1.49 -15.07
N ALA A 41 10.60 2.81 -15.13
CA ALA A 41 11.14 3.64 -14.06
C ALA A 41 10.41 3.23 -12.80
N GLN A 42 11.14 2.52 -11.93
CA GLN A 42 10.63 2.16 -10.63
C GLN A 42 10.34 3.48 -9.95
N ALA A 43 9.08 3.72 -9.55
CA ALA A 43 8.73 4.98 -8.92
C ALA A 43 9.71 5.23 -7.78
N ALA A 44 10.35 6.40 -7.81
CA ALA A 44 11.23 6.82 -6.73
C ALA A 44 10.41 6.88 -5.44
N LEU A 45 11.06 6.65 -4.31
CA LEU A 45 10.42 6.88 -3.02
C LEU A 45 9.97 8.34 -2.93
N LEU A 46 8.80 8.56 -2.38
CA LEU A 46 8.34 9.90 -2.07
C LEU A 46 9.21 10.52 -0.99
N ALA A 47 9.48 11.81 -1.12
CA ALA A 47 10.24 12.60 -0.16
C ALA A 47 9.32 13.32 0.83
N VAL A 48 9.88 13.74 1.95
CA VAL A 48 9.20 14.65 2.88
C VAL A 48 8.87 15.96 2.14
N GLY A 49 7.63 16.42 2.24
CA GLY A 49 7.07 17.57 1.55
C GLY A 49 6.31 17.24 0.28
N ASP A 50 6.51 16.04 -0.30
CA ASP A 50 5.73 15.61 -1.47
C ASP A 50 4.24 15.48 -1.12
N GLN A 51 3.38 15.71 -2.11
CA GLN A 51 1.96 15.42 -2.00
C GLN A 51 1.78 13.90 -1.97
N ALA A 52 1.13 13.36 -0.93
CA ALA A 52 0.78 11.95 -0.88
C ALA A 52 -0.16 11.60 -2.05
N PRO A 53 0.18 10.59 -2.89
CA PRO A 53 -0.69 10.14 -3.96
C PRO A 53 -2.04 9.71 -3.40
N ASN A 54 -3.11 10.29 -3.94
CA ASN A 54 -4.46 9.94 -3.51
C ASN A 54 -4.82 8.54 -3.96
N PHE A 55 -5.57 7.81 -3.14
CA PHE A 55 -6.09 6.49 -3.48
C PHE A 55 -7.50 6.31 -2.95
N SER A 56 -8.20 5.39 -3.61
CA SER A 56 -9.49 4.85 -3.18
C SER A 56 -9.41 3.34 -3.26
N THR A 57 -9.64 2.67 -2.14
CA THR A 57 -9.60 1.21 -2.06
C THR A 57 -10.54 0.71 -0.98
N GLN A 58 -10.56 -0.59 -0.76
CA GLN A 58 -11.22 -1.22 0.38
C GLN A 58 -10.18 -1.61 1.42
N ALA A 59 -10.60 -1.66 2.67
CA ALA A 59 -9.82 -2.19 3.78
C ALA A 59 -10.62 -3.26 4.53
N ILE A 60 -9.91 -4.15 5.17
CA ILE A 60 -10.48 -5.10 6.12
C ILE A 60 -10.27 -4.56 7.53
N GLU A 61 -11.35 -4.35 8.26
CA GLU A 61 -11.37 -3.96 9.66
C GLU A 61 -12.15 -5.00 10.46
N GLY A 62 -11.48 -5.78 11.29
CA GLY A 62 -12.08 -6.95 11.91
C GLY A 62 -12.58 -7.95 10.86
N ASN A 63 -13.90 -8.14 10.79
CA ASN A 63 -14.55 -8.98 9.77
C ASN A 63 -15.20 -8.17 8.64
N GLN A 64 -15.22 -6.84 8.74
CA GLN A 64 -15.88 -5.97 7.79
C GLN A 64 -14.96 -5.56 6.66
N THR A 65 -15.56 -5.27 5.50
CA THR A 65 -14.90 -4.59 4.39
C THR A 65 -15.44 -3.17 4.35
N ILE A 66 -14.55 -2.20 4.48
CA ILE A 66 -14.89 -0.78 4.50
C ILE A 66 -14.23 -0.03 3.34
N PRO A 67 -14.89 0.95 2.73
CA PRO A 67 -14.25 1.82 1.75
C PRO A 67 -13.28 2.78 2.46
N VAL A 68 -12.14 3.04 1.83
CA VAL A 68 -11.14 4.01 2.31
C VAL A 68 -10.73 4.91 1.15
N HIS A 69 -10.90 6.21 1.36
CA HIS A 69 -10.44 7.26 0.45
C HIS A 69 -9.47 8.15 1.21
N LEU A 70 -8.23 8.26 0.74
CA LEU A 70 -7.22 9.06 1.45
C LEU A 70 -7.65 10.53 1.60
N ILE A 71 -8.38 11.06 0.62
CA ILE A 71 -8.84 12.44 0.63
C ILE A 71 -9.75 12.75 1.83
N ASP A 72 -10.53 11.77 2.30
CA ASP A 72 -11.46 11.92 3.42
C ASP A 72 -10.76 11.95 4.79
N LEU A 73 -9.45 11.66 4.79
CA LEU A 73 -8.62 11.66 5.99
C LEU A 73 -7.86 12.98 6.20
N ARG A 74 -8.15 14.01 5.38
CA ARG A 74 -7.60 15.35 5.58
C ARG A 74 -7.94 15.87 6.98
N GLY A 75 -7.01 16.61 7.60
CA GLY A 75 -7.13 17.05 8.99
C GLY A 75 -6.76 15.98 10.03
N ARG A 76 -6.27 14.81 9.58
CA ARG A 76 -5.73 13.74 10.43
C ARG A 76 -4.35 13.33 9.93
N ARG A 77 -3.49 12.92 10.84
CA ARG A 77 -2.25 12.25 10.47
C ARG A 77 -2.54 10.80 10.13
N VAL A 78 -1.91 10.31 9.06
CA VAL A 78 -2.05 8.92 8.62
C VAL A 78 -0.69 8.25 8.59
N VAL A 79 -0.56 7.12 9.26
CA VAL A 79 0.56 6.20 9.13
C VAL A 79 0.16 5.11 8.16
N LEU A 80 0.85 5.04 7.03
CA LEU A 80 0.65 4.04 5.99
C LEU A 80 1.90 3.17 5.88
N TYR A 81 1.85 1.94 6.40
CA TYR A 81 2.97 1.03 6.30
C TYR A 81 2.71 -0.06 5.26
N PHE A 82 3.65 -0.19 4.33
CA PHE A 82 3.68 -1.27 3.33
C PHE A 82 4.50 -2.43 3.87
N TYR A 83 3.99 -3.63 3.67
CA TYR A 83 4.67 -4.85 4.09
C TYR A 83 4.53 -5.95 3.03
N PRO A 84 5.52 -6.87 2.95
CA PRO A 84 5.56 -7.87 1.89
C PRO A 84 4.35 -8.80 1.80
N LYS A 85 3.94 -9.40 2.93
CA LYS A 85 2.87 -10.41 2.92
C LYS A 85 2.40 -10.77 4.32
N ASP A 86 1.09 -11.05 4.45
CA ASP A 86 0.47 -11.58 5.66
C ASP A 86 1.14 -12.86 6.15
N ASN A 87 1.11 -13.05 7.46
CA ASN A 87 1.59 -14.26 8.15
C ASN A 87 3.08 -14.63 7.92
N THR A 88 3.90 -13.72 7.34
CA THR A 88 5.35 -13.90 7.37
C THR A 88 5.94 -13.46 8.71
N PRO A 89 7.07 -14.05 9.17
CA PRO A 89 7.58 -13.78 10.52
C PRO A 89 7.83 -12.29 10.81
N GLY A 90 8.46 -11.57 9.86
CA GLY A 90 8.76 -10.14 10.02
C GLY A 90 7.49 -9.28 9.99
N CYS A 91 6.54 -9.55 9.08
CA CYS A 91 5.29 -8.79 8.99
C CYS A 91 4.39 -9.03 10.20
N SER A 92 4.35 -10.27 10.70
CA SER A 92 3.60 -10.58 11.92
C SER A 92 4.19 -9.86 13.14
N LYS A 93 5.52 -9.80 13.24
CA LYS A 93 6.22 -9.09 14.32
C LYS A 93 5.90 -7.59 14.29
N GLU A 94 5.98 -6.97 13.12
CA GLU A 94 5.66 -5.56 12.92
C GLU A 94 4.19 -5.24 13.22
N ALA A 95 3.25 -6.05 12.70
CA ALA A 95 1.83 -5.88 12.98
C ALA A 95 1.51 -6.01 14.47
N CYS A 96 2.15 -6.95 15.18
CA CYS A 96 2.01 -7.08 16.62
C CYS A 96 2.58 -5.86 17.38
N ALA A 97 3.73 -5.33 16.96
CA ALA A 97 4.29 -4.12 17.56
C ALA A 97 3.35 -2.92 17.38
N PHE A 98 2.77 -2.73 16.18
CA PHE A 98 1.74 -1.71 15.95
C PHE A 98 0.47 -1.95 16.77
N ARG A 99 0.01 -3.19 16.91
CA ARG A 99 -1.13 -3.53 17.78
C ARG A 99 -0.88 -3.09 19.21
N ASP A 100 0.28 -3.41 19.75
CA ASP A 100 0.63 -3.14 21.14
C ASP A 100 0.78 -1.63 21.42
N GLY A 101 1.20 -0.86 20.41
CA GLY A 101 1.29 0.61 20.46
C GLY A 101 0.04 1.35 20.00
N TYR A 102 -1.00 0.66 19.50
CA TYR A 102 -2.12 1.29 18.79
C TYR A 102 -2.90 2.31 19.61
N ALA A 103 -3.12 2.03 20.89
CA ALA A 103 -3.82 2.97 21.79
C ALA A 103 -3.13 4.34 21.87
N LYS A 104 -1.79 4.37 21.83
CA LYS A 104 -1.02 5.62 21.80
C LYS A 104 -1.30 6.41 20.52
N LEU A 105 -1.32 5.74 19.36
CA LEU A 105 -1.65 6.37 18.09
C LEU A 105 -3.07 6.94 18.07
N GLN A 106 -4.03 6.15 18.57
CA GLN A 106 -5.43 6.60 18.66
C GLN A 106 -5.60 7.83 19.55
N ASN A 107 -4.93 7.88 20.70
CA ASN A 107 -4.97 9.03 21.60
C ASN A 107 -4.49 10.31 20.92
N TRP A 108 -3.60 10.20 19.93
CA TRP A 108 -3.11 11.31 19.13
C TRP A 108 -3.87 11.51 17.82
N ARG A 109 -5.02 10.83 17.66
CA ARG A 109 -5.87 10.87 16.46
C ARG A 109 -5.08 10.50 15.17
N ILE A 110 -4.09 9.63 15.31
CA ILE A 110 -3.30 9.12 14.20
C ILE A 110 -4.01 7.88 13.65
N THR A 111 -4.35 7.91 12.38
CA THR A 111 -4.93 6.75 11.68
C THR A 111 -3.81 5.85 11.17
N LEU A 112 -3.89 4.56 11.44
CA LEU A 112 -2.91 3.57 11.01
C LEU A 112 -3.53 2.64 9.97
N PHE A 113 -2.83 2.43 8.86
CA PHE A 113 -3.15 1.42 7.85
C PHE A 113 -1.94 0.56 7.54
N GLY A 114 -2.13 -0.76 7.51
CA GLY A 114 -1.23 -1.66 6.79
C GLY A 114 -1.69 -1.81 5.36
N CYS A 115 -0.74 -2.03 4.44
CA CYS A 115 -1.03 -2.24 3.03
C CYS A 115 -0.15 -3.36 2.47
N SER A 116 -0.75 -4.34 1.85
CA SER A 116 -0.06 -5.41 1.13
C SER A 116 -0.89 -5.90 -0.07
N ILE A 117 -0.31 -6.83 -0.83
CA ILE A 117 -0.96 -7.45 -1.98
C ILE A 117 -1.97 -8.55 -1.62
N ASP A 118 -2.08 -8.88 -0.34
CA ASP A 118 -2.95 -9.96 0.10
C ASP A 118 -4.42 -9.64 -0.16
N ASN A 119 -5.22 -10.69 -0.34
CA ASN A 119 -6.67 -10.53 -0.54
C ASN A 119 -7.42 -10.39 0.79
N GLY A 120 -8.72 -10.08 0.70
CA GLY A 120 -9.55 -9.83 1.89
C GLY A 120 -9.61 -11.01 2.86
N ASP A 121 -9.59 -12.26 2.38
CA ASP A 121 -9.66 -13.43 3.27
C ASP A 121 -8.33 -13.64 4.01
N ALA A 122 -7.21 -13.41 3.34
CA ALA A 122 -5.90 -13.44 3.99
C ALA A 122 -5.82 -12.36 5.09
N HIS A 123 -6.23 -11.12 4.79
CA HIS A 123 -6.30 -10.05 5.79
C HIS A 123 -7.23 -10.37 6.96
N ARG A 124 -8.43 -10.91 6.74
CA ARG A 124 -9.33 -11.34 7.83
C ARG A 124 -8.66 -12.37 8.74
N ASN A 125 -8.01 -13.36 8.12
CA ASN A 125 -7.29 -14.40 8.88
C ASN A 125 -6.12 -13.81 9.66
N PHE A 126 -5.37 -12.87 9.07
CA PHE A 126 -4.24 -12.21 9.71
C PHE A 126 -4.69 -11.33 10.88
N ILE A 127 -5.71 -10.49 10.68
CA ILE A 127 -6.34 -9.66 11.71
C ILE A 127 -6.83 -10.53 12.87
N LYS A 128 -7.60 -11.59 12.57
CA LYS A 128 -8.13 -12.49 13.58
C LYS A 128 -7.03 -13.20 14.38
N LYS A 129 -6.02 -13.72 13.68
CA LYS A 129 -4.92 -14.49 14.29
C LYS A 129 -4.11 -13.64 15.27
N TYR A 130 -3.81 -12.41 14.91
CA TYR A 130 -2.97 -11.52 15.71
C TYR A 130 -3.77 -10.46 16.47
N ARG A 131 -5.11 -10.46 16.37
CA ARG A 131 -6.02 -9.50 17.02
C ARG A 131 -5.65 -8.07 16.70
N LEU A 132 -5.46 -7.77 15.40
CA LEU A 132 -5.07 -6.44 14.96
C LEU A 132 -6.26 -5.48 15.10
N PRO A 133 -6.11 -4.35 15.81
CA PRO A 133 -7.21 -3.39 16.05
C PRO A 133 -7.30 -2.30 14.99
N PHE A 134 -6.56 -2.42 13.88
CA PHE A 134 -6.49 -1.44 12.81
C PHE A 134 -6.74 -2.09 11.46
N PRO A 135 -7.24 -1.31 10.48
CA PRO A 135 -7.56 -1.82 9.15
C PRO A 135 -6.33 -2.11 8.29
N LEU A 136 -6.49 -3.10 7.39
CA LEU A 136 -5.53 -3.46 6.36
C LEU A 136 -6.10 -3.13 4.98
N LEU A 137 -5.39 -2.33 4.20
CA LEU A 137 -5.78 -1.91 2.85
C LEU A 137 -5.54 -3.03 1.85
N LEU A 138 -6.50 -3.21 0.94
CA LEU A 138 -6.39 -4.15 -0.18
C LEU A 138 -5.70 -3.46 -1.36
N ASP A 139 -4.54 -3.99 -1.78
CA ASP A 139 -3.82 -3.51 -2.98
C ASP A 139 -3.32 -4.67 -3.86
N PRO A 140 -4.21 -5.61 -4.28
CA PRO A 140 -3.81 -6.79 -5.05
C PRO A 140 -3.17 -6.45 -6.39
N ASP A 141 -3.53 -5.32 -6.99
CA ASP A 141 -2.99 -4.82 -8.25
C ASP A 141 -1.74 -3.95 -8.06
N LYS A 142 -1.32 -3.73 -6.83
CA LYS A 142 -0.18 -2.87 -6.45
C LYS A 142 -0.31 -1.42 -6.92
N LYS A 143 -1.52 -0.91 -7.06
CA LYS A 143 -1.74 0.47 -7.51
C LYS A 143 -1.22 1.47 -6.48
N ILE A 144 -1.51 1.22 -5.21
CA ILE A 144 -1.05 2.07 -4.10
C ILE A 144 0.46 1.89 -3.93
N ALA A 145 0.94 0.65 -3.85
CA ALA A 145 2.37 0.36 -3.69
C ALA A 145 3.23 0.99 -4.81
N LYS A 146 2.77 0.96 -6.07
CA LYS A 146 3.46 1.60 -7.19
C LYS A 146 3.47 3.12 -7.05
N ALA A 147 2.34 3.73 -6.69
CA ALA A 147 2.24 5.18 -6.54
C ALA A 147 3.16 5.70 -5.42
N TYR A 148 3.37 4.91 -4.36
CA TYR A 148 4.24 5.24 -3.23
C TYR A 148 5.68 4.70 -3.36
N GLY A 149 6.05 4.09 -4.50
CA GLY A 149 7.38 3.52 -4.70
C GLY A 149 7.67 2.29 -3.82
N ALA A 150 6.64 1.72 -3.20
CA ALA A 150 6.74 0.53 -2.35
C ALA A 150 6.74 -0.79 -3.14
N ASP A 151 6.41 -0.79 -4.43
CA ASP A 151 6.56 -1.97 -5.28
C ASP A 151 8.06 -2.32 -5.44
N ASN A 152 8.42 -3.58 -5.21
CA ASN A 152 9.81 -4.03 -5.36
C ASN A 152 10.25 -4.21 -6.82
N GLY A 153 9.32 -4.13 -7.77
CA GLY A 153 9.59 -4.23 -9.21
C GLY A 153 9.99 -5.64 -9.67
N ILE A 154 9.89 -6.67 -8.83
CA ILE A 154 10.18 -8.06 -9.18
C ILE A 154 8.85 -8.80 -9.40
N PRO A 155 8.39 -8.99 -10.66
CA PRO A 155 7.06 -9.55 -10.93
C PRO A 155 6.85 -10.95 -10.36
N ILE A 156 7.90 -11.78 -10.31
CA ILE A 156 7.83 -13.18 -9.87
C ILE A 156 7.62 -13.29 -8.35
N LEU A 157 8.18 -12.37 -7.57
CA LEU A 157 8.06 -12.40 -6.11
C LEU A 157 6.78 -11.72 -5.60
N GLY A 158 6.18 -10.83 -6.40
CA GLY A 158 4.91 -10.17 -6.09
C GLY A 158 4.87 -9.38 -4.78
N LEU A 159 5.97 -9.28 -4.04
CA LEU A 159 6.02 -8.72 -2.69
C LEU A 159 6.28 -7.21 -2.72
N ASP A 160 5.69 -6.48 -1.79
CA ASP A 160 6.00 -5.08 -1.57
C ASP A 160 7.27 -4.91 -0.74
N LYS A 161 7.87 -3.71 -0.83
CA LYS A 161 8.93 -3.31 0.08
C LYS A 161 8.33 -3.01 1.46
N ARG A 162 9.15 -3.11 2.49
CA ARG A 162 8.79 -2.64 3.82
C ARG A 162 9.14 -1.16 3.93
N ILE A 163 8.15 -0.31 3.80
CA ILE A 163 8.30 1.16 3.82
C ILE A 163 7.10 1.74 4.56
N THR A 164 7.34 2.73 5.39
CA THR A 164 6.26 3.47 6.03
C THR A 164 6.32 4.94 5.67
N TYR A 165 5.17 5.50 5.39
CA TYR A 165 4.95 6.93 5.19
C TYR A 165 4.08 7.48 6.31
N VAL A 166 4.43 8.65 6.80
CA VAL A 166 3.54 9.46 7.61
C VAL A 166 3.03 10.60 6.76
N ILE A 167 1.72 10.68 6.64
CA ILE A 167 1.02 11.72 5.89
C ILE A 167 0.46 12.72 6.91
N GLY A 168 0.77 13.98 6.73
CA GLY A 168 0.30 15.08 7.56
C GLY A 168 -1.17 15.42 7.30
N GLU A 169 -1.71 16.26 8.15
CA GLU A 169 -3.11 16.72 8.07
C GLU A 169 -3.44 17.44 6.77
N ASP A 170 -2.44 18.08 6.16
CA ASP A 170 -2.51 18.72 4.84
C ASP A 170 -2.35 17.72 3.67
N GLY A 171 -2.11 16.43 3.97
CA GLY A 171 -1.90 15.33 3.04
C GLY A 171 -0.56 15.34 2.35
N ARG A 172 0.43 16.01 2.90
CA ARG A 172 1.83 15.89 2.47
C ARG A 172 2.54 14.84 3.29
N ILE A 173 3.57 14.26 2.69
CA ILE A 173 4.46 13.35 3.41
C ILE A 173 5.26 14.17 4.44
N VAL A 174 5.16 13.79 5.70
CA VAL A 174 5.89 14.44 6.80
C VAL A 174 7.03 13.58 7.35
N ALA A 175 6.99 12.25 7.13
CA ALA A 175 8.10 11.35 7.41
C ALA A 175 8.08 10.15 6.47
N VAL A 176 9.26 9.59 6.20
CA VAL A 176 9.46 8.38 5.38
C VAL A 176 10.42 7.46 6.10
N TYR A 177 10.06 6.18 6.21
CA TYR A 177 10.88 5.12 6.79
C TYR A 177 11.14 4.06 5.72
N PRO A 178 12.22 4.21 4.92
CA PRO A 178 12.48 3.32 3.78
C PRO A 178 13.07 1.98 4.18
N GLN A 179 13.58 1.88 5.40
CA GLN A 179 14.14 0.67 5.99
C GLN A 179 13.78 0.64 7.47
N VAL A 180 13.13 -0.42 7.92
CA VAL A 180 12.64 -0.53 9.28
C VAL A 180 12.97 -1.89 9.88
N ASP A 181 13.26 -1.92 11.18
CA ASP A 181 13.26 -3.16 11.97
C ASP A 181 11.82 -3.45 12.42
N PRO A 182 11.23 -4.57 11.97
CA PRO A 182 9.86 -4.94 12.35
C PRO A 182 9.58 -4.97 13.85
N ALA A 183 10.63 -5.13 14.67
CA ALA A 183 10.47 -5.24 16.13
C ALA A 183 10.28 -3.90 16.82
N THR A 184 10.95 -2.86 16.32
CA THR A 184 11.07 -1.56 16.99
C THR A 184 10.39 -0.44 16.21
N HIS A 185 9.88 -0.75 15.01
CA HIS A 185 9.35 0.25 14.10
C HIS A 185 8.14 1.01 14.65
N ALA A 186 7.21 0.31 15.29
CA ALA A 186 6.05 0.94 15.90
C ALA A 186 6.44 1.93 17.02
N ASP A 187 7.39 1.54 17.87
CA ASP A 187 7.90 2.40 18.93
C ASP A 187 8.63 3.62 18.35
N GLN A 188 9.41 3.42 17.28
CA GLN A 188 10.08 4.51 16.59
C GLN A 188 9.05 5.54 16.07
N ILE A 189 8.02 5.10 15.36
CA ILE A 189 6.99 6.00 14.83
C ILE A 189 6.25 6.71 15.98
N ILE A 190 5.86 5.99 17.03
CA ILE A 190 5.17 6.55 18.19
C ILE A 190 6.03 7.64 18.84
N HIS A 191 7.31 7.39 19.00
CA HIS A 191 8.27 8.35 19.55
C HIS A 191 8.43 9.57 18.63
N ASP A 192 8.69 9.35 17.34
CA ASP A 192 8.95 10.42 16.36
C ASP A 192 7.73 11.33 16.16
N LEU A 193 6.54 10.78 16.29
CA LEU A 193 5.29 11.55 16.25
C LEU A 193 4.91 12.19 17.61
N GLY A 194 5.68 11.90 18.66
CA GLY A 194 5.42 12.39 20.01
C GLY A 194 4.24 11.72 20.69
N ALA A 195 3.74 10.60 20.14
CA ALA A 195 2.56 9.92 20.66
C ALA A 195 2.84 9.08 21.94
N ASP A 196 4.09 9.04 22.37
CA ASP A 196 4.54 8.53 23.67
C ASP A 196 4.34 9.55 24.81
N LYS A 197 4.08 10.82 24.48
CA LYS A 197 3.85 11.90 25.47
C LYS A 197 2.36 12.05 25.78
N PRO A 198 2.01 12.65 26.92
CA PRO A 198 0.63 13.02 27.18
C PRO A 198 0.10 13.91 26.04
N HIS A 199 -1.07 13.56 25.50
CA HIS A 199 -1.72 14.41 24.49
C HIS A 199 -2.00 15.78 25.12
N PRO A 200 -1.58 16.91 24.54
CA PRO A 200 -2.02 18.21 25.02
C PRO A 200 -3.55 18.19 25.01
N ALA A 201 -4.15 18.42 26.18
CA ALA A 201 -5.58 18.30 26.38
C ALA A 201 -6.33 18.99 25.23
N ALA A 202 -7.21 18.25 24.55
CA ALA A 202 -8.11 18.84 23.59
C ALA A 202 -8.81 19.99 24.26
N THR A 203 -8.64 21.20 23.75
CA THR A 203 -9.40 22.36 24.20
C THR A 203 -10.87 21.96 24.19
N PRO A 204 -11.68 22.19 25.27
CA PRO A 204 -13.02 21.63 25.41
C PRO A 204 -14.07 22.18 24.42
N SER A 205 -13.66 22.73 23.30
CA SER A 205 -14.51 23.56 22.43
C SER A 205 -15.20 22.79 21.27
N MET A 206 -15.20 21.47 21.21
CA MET A 206 -15.95 20.75 20.17
C MET A 206 -16.55 19.43 20.65
N MET A 207 -17.19 19.41 21.80
CA MET A 207 -18.20 18.39 22.03
C MET A 207 -19.52 18.89 21.40
N PRO A 208 -20.18 18.08 20.55
CA PRO A 208 -21.56 18.35 20.18
C PRO A 208 -22.40 18.39 21.45
N PRO A 209 -23.43 19.22 21.54
CA PRO A 209 -24.27 19.27 22.72
C PRO A 209 -24.84 17.88 22.99
N GLU A 210 -24.59 17.40 24.19
CA GLU A 210 -25.19 16.18 24.72
C GLU A 210 -26.70 16.29 24.58
N SER A 211 -27.28 15.37 23.80
CA SER A 211 -28.74 15.31 23.65
C SER A 211 -29.36 15.02 25.00
N THR A 212 -29.97 16.03 25.57
CA THR A 212 -30.80 15.93 26.79
C THR A 212 -31.86 14.84 26.59
N PRO A 213 -31.97 13.85 27.50
CA PRO A 213 -33.03 12.87 27.42
C PRO A 213 -34.38 13.58 27.51
N ALA A 214 -35.27 13.33 26.56
CA ALA A 214 -36.63 13.81 26.60
C ALA A 214 -37.31 13.36 27.91
N GLU A 215 -37.70 14.32 28.70
CA GLU A 215 -38.50 14.17 29.93
C GLU A 215 -39.78 13.42 29.55
N SER A 216 -39.94 12.19 30.05
CA SER A 216 -41.16 11.40 29.91
C SER A 216 -42.24 12.02 30.78
N THR A 217 -43.19 12.75 30.16
CA THR A 217 -44.46 13.17 30.76
C THR A 217 -45.30 11.93 31.02
N GLU A 218 -45.42 11.56 32.25
CA GLU A 218 -46.45 10.61 32.69
C GLU A 218 -47.88 11.19 32.40
N PRO A 219 -48.79 10.38 31.83
CA PRO A 219 -50.18 10.78 31.77
C PRO A 219 -50.83 10.52 33.11
N GLY A 220 -51.32 11.60 33.72
CA GLY A 220 -52.07 11.59 34.97
C GLY A 220 -53.29 10.69 34.92
N ASP A 221 -53.41 9.94 35.98
CA ASP A 221 -54.58 9.20 36.40
C ASP A 221 -55.75 10.17 36.65
N HIS A 222 -56.82 10.10 35.89
CA HIS A 222 -58.12 10.63 36.23
C HIS A 222 -59.04 9.48 36.59
N GLY A 223 -59.15 9.23 37.89
CA GLY A 223 -60.25 8.48 38.43
C GLY A 223 -61.56 9.24 38.26
N VAL A 224 -62.63 8.53 37.89
CA VAL A 224 -64.05 8.90 38.06
C VAL A 224 -64.80 7.66 38.49
N GLU A 225 -65.51 7.83 39.55
CA GLU A 225 -66.59 7.11 40.18
C GLU A 225 -67.32 6.00 39.42
#